data_c4ac7c51948bb3b96245715ff26c538e
#
_entry.id   c4ac7c51948bb3b96245715ff26c538e
#
_cell.length_a   1.000
_cell.length_b   1.000
_cell.length_c   1.000
_cell.angle_alpha   90.00
_cell.angle_beta   90.00
_cell.angle_gamma   90.00
#
_symmetry.space_group_name_H-M   'P 1'
#
loop_
_entity.id
_entity.type
_entity.pdbx_description
1 polymer ?
#
loop_
_entity_poly.entity_id
_entity_poly.type
_entity_poly.pdbx_seq_one_letter_code
_entity_poly.pdbx_strand_id
1 'polypeptide(L)'
;GQIVPGLDQGDRMPRNSVGIRADGSVVFFEADGRQEPMSIGMSMYEVASFLKDAGCVTAIYLDGGGSATVAACYEGTDELVVRNSPSDGLERTVSDALLVVSTARFDGDFDHASVSPQNELYTPGSRVPFTALGADSAGGAADLPESGLTWVLDTPAAGRIDAATGVFTAARGYVGDVRVRLTYQGQDVGSASITIAEPDQVSFAGKTLSLDYDKTSDLGLTVKSSLRDIHYHDGDFTWTIRPLTEGTTAADIGTIVDNQLHTAAKASQTRKAEITVTYTKANGQELTDTVTVEIGKMPTVLLDFEDESSKSGVNV
;
A
#
# COMPACT_ATOMS: atom_id res chain seq x y z
N GLY A 1 -21.35 26.14 -10.98
CA GLY A 1 -22.17 25.89 -9.82
C GLY A 1 -21.81 26.78 -8.64
N GLN A 2 -22.74 26.98 -7.73
CA GLN A 2 -22.47 27.64 -6.44
C GLN A 2 -22.57 26.61 -5.32
N ILE A 3 -21.65 26.70 -4.35
CA ILE A 3 -21.73 25.88 -3.15
C ILE A 3 -22.95 26.32 -2.33
N VAL A 4 -23.77 25.36 -1.92
CA VAL A 4 -24.97 25.62 -1.10
C VAL A 4 -24.52 26.20 0.25
N PRO A 5 -25.12 27.31 0.73
CA PRO A 5 -24.80 27.86 2.03
C PRO A 5 -25.13 26.90 3.17
N GLY A 6 -24.33 26.93 4.24
CA GLY A 6 -24.61 26.15 5.46
C GLY A 6 -24.14 24.70 5.44
N LEU A 7 -23.31 24.31 4.45
CA LEU A 7 -22.64 23.01 4.48
C LEU A 7 -21.69 22.92 5.68
N ASP A 8 -21.70 21.75 6.32
CA ASP A 8 -20.81 21.47 7.42
C ASP A 8 -19.34 21.55 7.02
N GLN A 9 -18.54 22.29 7.81
CA GLN A 9 -17.12 22.53 7.59
C GLN A 9 -16.21 21.79 8.60
N GLY A 10 -16.79 21.19 9.64
CA GLY A 10 -16.03 20.63 10.75
C GLY A 10 -16.02 19.10 10.80
N ASP A 11 -17.09 18.45 10.42
CA ASP A 11 -17.22 17.00 10.53
C ASP A 11 -16.57 16.29 9.34
N ARG A 12 -15.36 15.78 9.57
CA ARG A 12 -14.61 15.01 8.57
C ARG A 12 -14.87 13.52 8.74
N MET A 13 -15.26 12.88 7.65
CA MET A 13 -15.54 11.45 7.59
C MET A 13 -15.41 10.93 6.15
N PRO A 14 -15.49 9.61 5.90
CA PRO A 14 -15.61 9.07 4.55
C PRO A 14 -16.79 9.69 3.81
N ARG A 15 -16.61 10.04 2.54
CA ARG A 15 -17.63 10.74 1.74
C ARG A 15 -17.75 10.16 0.34
N ASN A 16 -18.98 9.92 -0.07
CA ASN A 16 -19.36 9.61 -1.46
C ASN A 16 -20.13 10.76 -2.07
N SER A 17 -19.86 11.08 -3.31
CA SER A 17 -20.58 12.13 -4.05
C SER A 17 -20.56 11.87 -5.55
N VAL A 18 -21.53 12.41 -6.25
CA VAL A 18 -21.57 12.43 -7.71
C VAL A 18 -21.74 13.86 -8.19
N GLY A 19 -20.89 14.28 -9.13
CA GLY A 19 -20.96 15.57 -9.77
C GLY A 19 -21.18 15.45 -11.27
N ILE A 20 -21.76 16.48 -11.88
CA ILE A 20 -21.95 16.58 -13.34
C ILE A 20 -21.27 17.86 -13.81
N ARG A 21 -20.43 17.75 -14.82
CA ARG A 21 -19.78 18.89 -15.50
C ARG A 21 -20.68 19.52 -16.55
N ALA A 22 -20.31 20.70 -17.01
CA ALA A 22 -21.09 21.43 -18.04
C ALA A 22 -21.17 20.68 -19.39
N ASP A 23 -20.21 19.85 -19.71
CA ASP A 23 -20.18 19.02 -20.92
C ASP A 23 -20.99 17.72 -20.77
N GLY A 24 -21.62 17.50 -19.60
CA GLY A 24 -22.39 16.30 -19.29
C GLY A 24 -21.57 15.13 -18.72
N SER A 25 -20.25 15.25 -18.63
CA SER A 25 -19.44 14.22 -18.00
C SER A 25 -19.76 14.10 -16.50
N VAL A 26 -19.76 12.87 -15.99
CA VAL A 26 -20.09 12.52 -14.61
C VAL A 26 -18.79 12.23 -13.83
N VAL A 27 -18.70 12.81 -12.64
CA VAL A 27 -17.60 12.58 -11.69
C VAL A 27 -18.14 11.79 -10.52
N PHE A 28 -17.66 10.56 -10.35
CA PHE A 28 -17.84 9.81 -9.11
C PHE A 28 -16.67 10.14 -8.19
N PHE A 29 -16.97 10.50 -6.98
CA PHE A 29 -16.00 10.92 -5.98
C PHE A 29 -16.18 10.11 -4.71
N GLU A 30 -15.08 9.58 -4.22
CA GLU A 30 -14.97 8.95 -2.91
C GLU A 30 -13.76 9.52 -2.17
N ALA A 31 -13.88 9.69 -0.87
CA ALA A 31 -12.80 10.01 0.04
C ALA A 31 -12.87 9.10 1.25
N ASP A 32 -11.82 8.31 1.47
CA ASP A 32 -11.64 7.56 2.70
C ASP A 32 -11.57 8.47 3.93
N GLY A 33 -11.85 7.94 5.12
CA GLY A 33 -11.78 8.71 6.36
C GLY A 33 -11.87 7.83 7.61
N ARG A 34 -11.76 8.47 8.79
CA ARG A 34 -11.76 7.80 10.09
C ARG A 34 -10.63 6.78 10.26
N GLN A 35 -9.54 6.93 9.51
CA GLN A 35 -8.42 6.00 9.46
C GLN A 35 -7.08 6.74 9.51
N GLU A 36 -6.84 7.47 10.60
CA GLU A 36 -5.54 8.12 10.81
C GLU A 36 -4.41 7.09 10.92
N PRO A 37 -3.23 7.36 10.36
CA PRO A 37 -2.81 8.58 9.65
C PRO A 37 -3.14 8.57 8.15
N MET A 38 -3.77 7.53 7.59
CA MET A 38 -4.03 7.40 6.15
C MET A 38 -5.00 8.49 5.67
N SER A 39 -6.18 8.58 6.28
CA SER A 39 -7.16 9.62 5.95
C SER A 39 -8.07 9.93 7.14
N ILE A 40 -8.22 11.21 7.44
CA ILE A 40 -9.24 11.69 8.40
C ILE A 40 -10.60 11.91 7.74
N GLY A 41 -10.65 11.88 6.41
CA GLY A 41 -11.84 12.19 5.62
C GLY A 41 -11.98 13.66 5.26
N MET A 42 -13.14 14.01 4.70
CA MET A 42 -13.47 15.35 4.24
C MET A 42 -14.79 15.84 4.84
N SER A 43 -14.88 17.16 5.08
CA SER A 43 -16.15 17.82 5.39
C SER A 43 -17.02 17.95 4.12
N MET A 44 -18.31 18.19 4.29
CA MET A 44 -19.21 18.40 3.15
C MET A 44 -18.81 19.61 2.31
N TYR A 45 -18.29 20.66 2.96
CA TYR A 45 -17.82 21.85 2.26
C TYR A 45 -16.57 21.58 1.42
N GLU A 46 -15.61 20.80 1.94
CA GLU A 46 -14.40 20.43 1.22
C GLU A 46 -14.72 19.60 -0.02
N VAL A 47 -15.63 18.62 0.07
CA VAL A 47 -16.09 17.83 -1.08
C VAL A 47 -16.78 18.73 -2.12
N ALA A 48 -17.66 19.64 -1.68
CA ALA A 48 -18.33 20.57 -2.60
C ALA A 48 -17.33 21.50 -3.31
N SER A 49 -16.30 21.96 -2.60
CA SER A 49 -15.21 22.77 -3.16
C SER A 49 -14.40 21.96 -4.18
N PHE A 50 -14.01 20.74 -3.85
CA PHE A 50 -13.29 19.86 -4.75
C PHE A 50 -14.08 19.60 -6.05
N LEU A 51 -15.34 19.22 -5.96
CA LEU A 51 -16.19 18.97 -7.13
C LEU A 51 -16.40 20.22 -7.99
N LYS A 52 -16.52 21.39 -7.36
CA LYS A 52 -16.58 22.67 -8.07
C LYS A 52 -15.27 22.93 -8.83
N ASP A 53 -14.11 22.74 -8.19
CA ASP A 53 -12.80 22.94 -8.81
C ASP A 53 -12.54 21.89 -9.91
N ALA A 54 -13.11 20.67 -9.78
CA ALA A 54 -13.16 19.66 -10.83
C ALA A 54 -14.09 20.01 -12.01
N GLY A 55 -14.74 21.19 -11.99
CA GLY A 55 -15.59 21.68 -13.08
C GLY A 55 -17.04 21.24 -13.00
N CYS A 56 -17.48 20.64 -11.90
CA CYS A 56 -18.88 20.24 -11.74
C CYS A 56 -19.78 21.46 -11.59
N VAL A 57 -20.89 21.48 -12.32
CA VAL A 57 -21.92 22.52 -12.25
C VAL A 57 -23.07 22.14 -11.30
N THR A 58 -23.21 20.84 -11.04
CA THR A 58 -24.13 20.30 -10.03
C THR A 58 -23.50 19.09 -9.37
N ALA A 59 -23.83 18.83 -8.11
CA ALA A 59 -23.37 17.64 -7.39
C ALA A 59 -24.35 17.26 -6.28
N ILE A 60 -24.31 16.00 -5.88
CA ILE A 60 -25.12 15.45 -4.79
C ILE A 60 -24.26 14.56 -3.90
N TYR A 61 -24.49 14.61 -2.59
CA TYR A 61 -23.93 13.64 -1.64
C TYR A 61 -24.71 12.33 -1.70
N LEU A 62 -23.96 11.25 -1.55
CA LEU A 62 -24.50 9.92 -1.30
C LEU A 62 -24.23 9.55 0.18
N ASP A 63 -24.66 8.36 0.58
CA ASP A 63 -24.36 7.85 1.92
C ASP A 63 -22.84 7.74 2.11
N GLY A 64 -22.37 8.14 3.30
CA GLY A 64 -20.95 8.23 3.65
C GLY A 64 -20.64 7.42 4.90
N GLY A 65 -19.55 7.77 5.59
CA GLY A 65 -19.10 7.03 6.76
C GLY A 65 -18.70 5.59 6.38
N GLY A 66 -19.12 4.59 7.17
CA GLY A 66 -18.83 3.18 6.89
C GLY A 66 -19.46 2.62 5.63
N SER A 67 -20.44 3.33 5.02
CA SER A 67 -21.05 2.96 3.75
C SER A 67 -20.27 3.49 2.53
N ALA A 68 -19.25 4.35 2.73
CA ALA A 68 -18.45 4.85 1.62
C ALA A 68 -17.63 3.71 1.03
N THR A 69 -18.02 3.27 -0.14
CA THR A 69 -17.38 2.18 -0.87
C THR A 69 -17.45 2.46 -2.37
N VAL A 70 -16.32 2.30 -3.04
CA VAL A 70 -16.25 2.30 -4.50
C VAL A 70 -15.58 1.01 -4.97
N ALA A 71 -16.23 0.32 -5.90
CA ALA A 71 -15.69 -0.85 -6.55
C ALA A 71 -15.63 -0.63 -8.06
N ALA A 72 -14.58 -1.13 -8.69
CA ALA A 72 -14.40 -1.05 -10.13
C ALA A 72 -13.63 -2.27 -10.65
N CYS A 73 -13.92 -2.69 -11.88
CA CYS A 73 -13.08 -3.63 -12.59
C CYS A 73 -11.76 -2.96 -12.99
N TYR A 74 -10.68 -3.71 -12.94
CA TYR A 74 -9.46 -3.34 -13.64
C TYR A 74 -9.63 -3.65 -15.12
N GLU A 75 -9.10 -2.76 -15.95
CA GLU A 75 -8.99 -3.01 -17.38
C GLU A 75 -8.23 -4.32 -17.64
N GLY A 76 -8.79 -5.17 -18.48
CA GLY A 76 -8.28 -6.52 -18.69
C GLY A 76 -8.72 -7.55 -17.63
N THR A 77 -9.68 -7.22 -16.77
CA THR A 77 -10.28 -8.19 -15.84
C THR A 77 -11.80 -8.08 -15.83
N ASP A 78 -12.46 -9.17 -15.44
CA ASP A 78 -13.91 -9.22 -15.18
C ASP A 78 -14.22 -9.14 -13.68
N GLU A 79 -13.19 -8.94 -12.84
CA GLU A 79 -13.32 -8.93 -11.40
C GLU A 79 -13.61 -7.52 -10.87
N LEU A 80 -14.71 -7.37 -10.14
CA LEU A 80 -15.07 -6.15 -9.43
C LEU A 80 -14.32 -6.11 -8.09
N VAL A 81 -13.42 -5.15 -7.94
CA VAL A 81 -12.58 -5.01 -6.75
C VAL A 81 -12.88 -3.70 -6.03
N VAL A 82 -12.97 -3.73 -4.69
CA VAL A 82 -13.07 -2.53 -3.86
C VAL A 82 -11.78 -1.70 -4.01
N ARG A 83 -11.94 -0.40 -4.26
CA ARG A 83 -10.84 0.52 -4.62
C ARG A 83 -10.45 1.47 -3.52
N ASN A 84 -11.32 1.62 -2.52
CA ASN A 84 -11.07 2.44 -1.35
C ASN A 84 -10.84 1.56 -0.11
N SER A 85 -10.61 2.18 1.03
CA SER A 85 -10.48 1.52 2.33
C SER A 85 -11.71 1.82 3.19
N PRO A 86 -12.74 0.95 3.21
CA PRO A 86 -13.93 1.17 4.01
C PRO A 86 -13.60 1.32 5.50
N SER A 87 -14.11 2.39 6.15
CA SER A 87 -13.75 2.71 7.53
C SER A 87 -14.23 1.70 8.59
N ASP A 88 -15.12 0.78 8.22
CA ASP A 88 -15.55 -0.34 9.06
C ASP A 88 -14.63 -1.57 8.94
N GLY A 89 -13.57 -1.47 8.12
CA GLY A 89 -12.63 -2.57 7.86
C GLY A 89 -13.14 -3.59 6.82
N LEU A 90 -14.41 -3.49 6.42
CA LEU A 90 -15.06 -4.31 5.40
C LEU A 90 -16.22 -3.52 4.79
N GLU A 91 -16.71 -3.98 3.65
CA GLU A 91 -17.89 -3.41 2.99
C GLU A 91 -19.14 -3.54 3.86
N ARG A 92 -19.85 -2.43 4.04
CA ARG A 92 -21.13 -2.43 4.73
C ARG A 92 -22.23 -2.90 3.80
N THR A 93 -23.15 -3.71 4.28
CA THR A 93 -24.40 -4.03 3.56
C THR A 93 -25.22 -2.75 3.40
N VAL A 94 -25.51 -2.38 2.16
CA VAL A 94 -26.32 -1.22 1.78
C VAL A 94 -27.53 -1.67 0.95
N SER A 95 -28.57 -0.83 0.91
CA SER A 95 -29.82 -1.17 0.20
C SER A 95 -29.75 -0.90 -1.30
N ASP A 96 -28.86 -0.01 -1.74
CA ASP A 96 -28.76 0.45 -3.12
C ASP A 96 -27.31 0.87 -3.46
N ALA A 97 -27.03 0.96 -4.75
CA ALA A 97 -25.76 1.43 -5.29
C ALA A 97 -25.97 2.14 -6.63
N LEU A 98 -25.06 3.07 -6.94
CA LEU A 98 -24.96 3.62 -8.29
C LEU A 98 -24.01 2.76 -9.12
N LEU A 99 -24.50 2.28 -10.26
CA LEU A 99 -23.72 1.42 -11.15
C LEU A 99 -23.39 2.17 -12.44
N VAL A 100 -22.12 2.06 -12.85
CA VAL A 100 -21.68 2.41 -14.20
C VAL A 100 -21.50 1.10 -14.95
N VAL A 101 -22.33 0.88 -15.97
CA VAL A 101 -22.30 -0.35 -16.75
C VAL A 101 -21.89 -0.03 -18.17
N SER A 102 -20.79 -0.67 -18.64
CA SER A 102 -20.41 -0.61 -20.04
C SER A 102 -21.45 -1.35 -20.90
N THR A 103 -21.88 -0.73 -21.98
CA THR A 103 -22.70 -1.38 -23.00
C THR A 103 -21.88 -1.81 -24.21
N ALA A 104 -20.56 -1.61 -24.17
CA ALA A 104 -19.64 -2.10 -25.19
C ALA A 104 -19.63 -3.64 -25.21
N ARG A 105 -19.39 -4.21 -26.38
CA ARG A 105 -19.21 -5.65 -26.48
C ARG A 105 -17.75 -5.97 -26.30
N PHE A 106 -17.47 -6.84 -25.36
CA PHE A 106 -16.17 -7.47 -25.20
C PHE A 106 -16.06 -8.56 -26.28
N ASP A 107 -15.02 -8.51 -27.09
CA ASP A 107 -14.75 -9.51 -28.12
C ASP A 107 -13.58 -10.44 -27.76
N GLY A 108 -12.81 -10.08 -26.74
CA GLY A 108 -11.66 -10.84 -26.25
C GLY A 108 -10.43 -10.77 -27.17
N ASP A 109 -10.49 -9.98 -28.24
CA ASP A 109 -9.36 -9.78 -29.14
C ASP A 109 -8.41 -8.72 -28.54
N PHE A 110 -7.14 -9.07 -28.37
CA PHE A 110 -6.15 -8.20 -27.77
C PHE A 110 -6.00 -6.88 -28.55
N ASP A 111 -6.21 -5.76 -27.87
CA ASP A 111 -6.00 -4.39 -28.37
C ASP A 111 -4.88 -3.69 -27.61
N HIS A 112 -4.91 -3.73 -26.29
CA HIS A 112 -3.94 -3.08 -25.42
C HIS A 112 -3.72 -3.84 -24.10
N ALA A 113 -2.86 -3.30 -23.23
CA ALA A 113 -2.54 -3.92 -21.95
C ALA A 113 -2.57 -2.91 -20.80
N SER A 114 -3.18 -3.32 -19.70
CA SER A 114 -3.05 -2.67 -18.39
C SER A 114 -1.75 -3.11 -17.73
N VAL A 115 -0.87 -2.17 -17.38
CA VAL A 115 0.47 -2.43 -16.84
C VAL A 115 0.53 -2.04 -15.37
N SER A 116 1.08 -2.94 -14.55
CA SER A 116 1.29 -2.75 -13.12
C SER A 116 2.74 -3.04 -12.73
N PRO A 117 3.28 -2.42 -11.65
CA PRO A 117 2.66 -1.44 -10.74
C PRO A 117 2.52 -0.04 -11.37
N GLN A 118 1.59 0.77 -10.83
CA GLN A 118 1.30 2.12 -11.30
C GLN A 118 1.25 3.10 -10.13
N ASN A 119 1.93 4.25 -10.28
CA ASN A 119 1.94 5.34 -9.28
C ASN A 119 2.48 4.95 -7.89
N GLU A 120 3.30 3.91 -7.80
CA GLU A 120 3.93 3.46 -6.56
C GLU A 120 5.33 4.07 -6.39
N LEU A 121 5.80 4.09 -5.13
CA LEU A 121 7.12 4.60 -4.77
C LEU A 121 8.06 3.44 -4.41
N TYR A 122 9.30 3.51 -4.90
CA TYR A 122 10.35 2.51 -4.65
C TYR A 122 11.66 3.20 -4.28
N THR A 123 12.44 2.57 -3.40
CA THR A 123 13.79 3.05 -3.07
C THR A 123 14.77 2.89 -4.23
N PRO A 124 15.84 3.71 -4.30
CA PRO A 124 16.92 3.53 -5.26
C PRO A 124 17.56 2.14 -5.14
N GLY A 125 17.74 1.45 -6.26
CA GLY A 125 18.28 0.08 -6.29
C GLY A 125 17.22 -1.02 -6.26
N SER A 126 15.95 -0.69 -6.06
CA SER A 126 14.85 -1.64 -6.04
C SER A 126 14.74 -2.43 -7.34
N ARG A 127 14.26 -3.65 -7.22
CA ARG A 127 13.91 -4.53 -8.32
C ARG A 127 12.39 -4.64 -8.40
N VAL A 128 11.81 -4.12 -9.48
CA VAL A 128 10.35 -3.99 -9.66
C VAL A 128 9.92 -4.89 -10.82
N PRO A 129 9.15 -5.95 -10.57
CA PRO A 129 8.56 -6.74 -11.63
C PRO A 129 7.33 -6.01 -12.19
N PHE A 130 7.39 -5.55 -13.43
CA PHE A 130 6.21 -5.10 -14.16
C PHE A 130 5.48 -6.28 -14.74
N THR A 131 4.16 -6.26 -14.64
CA THR A 131 3.23 -7.24 -15.20
C THR A 131 2.21 -6.56 -16.08
N ALA A 132 1.57 -7.31 -16.94
CA ALA A 132 0.54 -6.80 -17.83
C ALA A 132 -0.68 -7.73 -17.86
N LEU A 133 -1.85 -7.14 -18.00
CA LEU A 133 -3.12 -7.81 -18.30
C LEU A 133 -3.60 -7.34 -19.65
N GLY A 134 -3.91 -8.27 -20.55
CA GLY A 134 -4.43 -7.95 -21.86
C GLY A 134 -5.89 -7.48 -21.80
N ALA A 135 -6.20 -6.49 -22.60
CA ALA A 135 -7.55 -5.97 -22.74
C ALA A 135 -7.94 -5.86 -24.23
N ASP A 136 -9.23 -6.04 -24.50
CA ASP A 136 -9.82 -5.72 -25.80
C ASP A 136 -10.11 -4.22 -25.93
N SER A 137 -10.56 -3.78 -27.09
CA SER A 137 -10.85 -2.37 -27.38
C SER A 137 -11.95 -1.76 -26.48
N ALA A 138 -12.70 -2.57 -25.76
CA ALA A 138 -13.76 -2.17 -24.84
C ALA A 138 -13.32 -2.25 -23.37
N GLY A 139 -12.08 -2.68 -23.09
CA GLY A 139 -11.51 -2.83 -21.74
C GLY A 139 -11.80 -4.18 -21.09
N GLY A 140 -12.46 -5.11 -21.78
CA GLY A 140 -12.68 -6.48 -21.29
C GLY A 140 -11.41 -7.31 -21.32
N ALA A 141 -11.38 -8.42 -20.57
CA ALA A 141 -10.23 -9.31 -20.54
C ALA A 141 -9.94 -9.92 -21.91
N ALA A 142 -8.67 -9.90 -22.29
CA ALA A 142 -8.15 -10.52 -23.49
C ALA A 142 -6.83 -11.21 -23.19
N ASP A 143 -6.54 -12.31 -23.88
CA ASP A 143 -5.26 -12.99 -23.72
C ASP A 143 -4.11 -12.15 -24.29
N LEU A 144 -3.02 -12.04 -23.54
CA LEU A 144 -1.80 -11.42 -24.07
C LEU A 144 -1.23 -12.27 -25.24
N PRO A 145 -0.69 -11.63 -26.30
CA PRO A 145 0.01 -12.34 -27.36
C PRO A 145 1.12 -13.25 -26.80
N GLU A 146 1.18 -14.51 -27.26
CA GLU A 146 2.19 -15.48 -26.83
C GLU A 146 3.63 -15.07 -27.14
N SER A 147 3.82 -14.16 -28.11
CA SER A 147 5.13 -13.65 -28.54
C SER A 147 5.04 -12.26 -29.13
N GLY A 148 6.18 -11.57 -29.22
CA GLY A 148 6.26 -10.24 -29.82
C GLY A 148 6.05 -9.09 -28.85
N LEU A 149 5.75 -9.37 -27.57
CA LEU A 149 5.74 -8.37 -26.51
C LEU A 149 7.17 -8.03 -26.09
N THR A 150 7.42 -6.74 -25.85
CA THR A 150 8.74 -6.25 -25.42
C THR A 150 8.59 -5.11 -24.45
N TRP A 151 9.28 -5.20 -23.32
CA TRP A 151 9.34 -4.13 -22.32
C TRP A 151 10.40 -3.10 -22.67
N VAL A 152 10.05 -1.82 -22.55
CA VAL A 152 10.91 -0.68 -22.91
C VAL A 152 10.94 0.31 -21.75
N LEU A 153 12.14 0.77 -21.39
CA LEU A 153 12.35 1.81 -20.39
C LEU A 153 12.55 3.17 -21.08
N ASP A 154 11.65 4.12 -20.84
CA ASP A 154 11.72 5.47 -21.43
C ASP A 154 12.74 6.37 -20.73
N THR A 155 13.13 6.04 -19.51
CA THR A 155 14.08 6.81 -18.70
C THR A 155 15.37 5.99 -18.48
N PRO A 156 16.29 5.92 -19.45
CA PRO A 156 17.49 5.07 -19.33
C PRO A 156 18.38 5.40 -18.15
N ALA A 157 18.38 6.66 -17.69
CA ALA A 157 19.13 7.08 -16.50
C ALA A 157 18.59 6.45 -15.20
N ALA A 158 17.32 6.02 -15.18
CA ALA A 158 16.69 5.44 -14.00
C ALA A 158 17.17 4.02 -13.70
N GLY A 159 17.75 3.31 -14.68
CA GLY A 159 18.19 1.94 -14.47
C GLY A 159 18.12 1.10 -15.76
N ARG A 160 17.71 -0.15 -15.61
CA ARG A 160 17.56 -1.10 -16.71
C ARG A 160 16.30 -1.91 -16.55
N ILE A 161 15.68 -2.29 -17.66
CA ILE A 161 14.57 -3.25 -17.70
C ILE A 161 14.98 -4.48 -18.52
N ASP A 162 14.58 -5.65 -18.08
CA ASP A 162 14.68 -6.86 -18.88
C ASP A 162 13.52 -6.85 -19.89
N ALA A 163 13.88 -6.82 -21.17
CA ALA A 163 12.92 -6.64 -22.27
C ALA A 163 11.94 -7.81 -22.42
N ALA A 164 12.28 -8.99 -21.92
CA ALA A 164 11.42 -10.18 -22.02
C ALA A 164 10.54 -10.35 -20.76
N THR A 165 11.09 -10.08 -19.59
CA THR A 165 10.41 -10.39 -18.31
C THR A 165 9.75 -9.19 -17.65
N GLY A 166 10.03 -7.95 -18.08
CA GLY A 166 9.50 -6.73 -17.46
C GLY A 166 10.13 -6.38 -16.11
N VAL A 167 11.19 -7.06 -15.72
CA VAL A 167 11.86 -6.77 -14.45
C VAL A 167 12.74 -5.54 -14.59
N PHE A 168 12.31 -4.45 -13.98
CA PHE A 168 13.08 -3.22 -13.87
C PHE A 168 14.00 -3.28 -12.64
N THR A 169 15.25 -2.79 -12.79
CA THR A 169 16.19 -2.59 -11.69
C THR A 169 16.61 -1.14 -11.68
N ALA A 170 16.24 -0.44 -10.61
CA ALA A 170 16.56 0.97 -10.43
C ALA A 170 18.07 1.19 -10.22
N ALA A 171 18.59 2.27 -10.78
CA ALA A 171 19.95 2.72 -10.48
C ALA A 171 20.00 3.27 -9.04
N ARG A 172 21.04 2.91 -8.26
CA ARG A 172 21.17 3.33 -6.86
C ARG A 172 21.28 4.85 -6.66
N GLY A 173 21.72 5.58 -7.66
CA GLY A 173 21.87 7.04 -7.59
C GLY A 173 20.75 7.81 -8.29
N TYR A 174 19.67 7.15 -8.71
CA TYR A 174 18.55 7.79 -9.40
C TYR A 174 17.41 8.09 -8.43
N VAL A 175 16.84 9.28 -8.54
CA VAL A 175 15.59 9.72 -7.89
C VAL A 175 14.77 10.46 -8.94
N GLY A 176 13.50 10.11 -9.08
CA GLY A 176 12.59 10.70 -10.04
C GLY A 176 11.62 9.70 -10.66
N ASP A 177 10.81 10.18 -11.59
CA ASP A 177 9.81 9.37 -12.25
C ASP A 177 10.43 8.44 -13.29
N VAL A 178 9.90 7.24 -13.34
CA VAL A 178 10.28 6.18 -14.28
C VAL A 178 9.05 5.77 -15.05
N ARG A 179 9.14 5.81 -16.37
CA ARG A 179 8.11 5.29 -17.25
C ARG A 179 8.58 4.04 -17.97
N VAL A 180 7.74 3.01 -17.91
CA VAL A 180 7.92 1.75 -18.62
C VAL A 180 6.79 1.58 -19.63
N ARG A 181 7.13 1.12 -20.83
CA ARG A 181 6.16 0.79 -21.88
C ARG A 181 6.22 -0.70 -22.20
N LEU A 182 5.07 -1.26 -22.53
CA LEU A 182 4.97 -2.55 -23.19
C LEU A 182 4.65 -2.30 -24.66
N THR A 183 5.41 -2.92 -25.54
CA THR A 183 5.21 -2.83 -26.99
C THR A 183 4.86 -4.20 -27.54
N TYR A 184 4.00 -4.22 -28.56
CA TYR A 184 3.69 -5.40 -29.36
C TYR A 184 3.95 -5.08 -30.82
N GLN A 185 4.80 -5.88 -31.48
CA GLN A 185 5.23 -5.63 -32.88
C GLN A 185 5.72 -4.19 -33.15
N GLY A 186 6.34 -3.59 -32.10
CA GLY A 186 6.88 -2.22 -32.22
C GLY A 186 5.87 -1.08 -31.98
N GLN A 187 4.61 -1.41 -31.70
CA GLN A 187 3.58 -0.44 -31.30
C GLN A 187 3.41 -0.46 -29.78
N ASP A 188 3.21 0.72 -29.16
CA ASP A 188 2.91 0.83 -27.75
C ASP A 188 1.52 0.28 -27.46
N VAL A 189 1.43 -0.71 -26.58
CA VAL A 189 0.17 -1.33 -26.18
C VAL A 189 -0.16 -1.12 -24.69
N GLY A 190 0.79 -0.64 -23.90
CA GLY A 190 0.54 -0.31 -22.51
C GLY A 190 1.71 0.44 -21.89
N SER A 191 1.47 1.14 -20.79
CA SER A 191 2.53 1.81 -20.04
C SER A 191 2.18 1.97 -18.57
N ALA A 192 3.21 2.04 -17.73
CA ALA A 192 3.09 2.38 -16.33
C ALA A 192 4.17 3.37 -15.91
N SER A 193 3.88 4.14 -14.88
CA SER A 193 4.83 5.04 -14.25
C SER A 193 4.94 4.75 -12.76
N ILE A 194 6.16 4.73 -12.25
CA ILE A 194 6.48 4.65 -10.83
C ILE A 194 7.44 5.78 -10.48
N THR A 195 7.65 6.02 -9.20
CA THR A 195 8.63 7.02 -8.74
C THR A 195 9.72 6.34 -7.90
N ILE A 196 10.97 6.59 -8.24
CA ILE A 196 12.11 6.24 -7.38
C ILE A 196 12.36 7.41 -6.45
N ALA A 197 12.30 7.17 -5.14
CA ALA A 197 12.43 8.18 -4.12
C ALA A 197 13.28 7.70 -2.93
N GLU A 198 13.97 8.62 -2.26
CA GLU A 198 14.56 8.33 -0.96
C GLU A 198 13.49 8.50 0.13
N PRO A 199 13.48 7.64 1.15
CA PRO A 199 12.66 7.84 2.33
C PRO A 199 12.93 9.17 3.00
N ASP A 200 11.90 9.77 3.60
CA ASP A 200 12.02 10.89 4.52
C ASP A 200 11.62 10.50 5.96
N GLN A 201 11.02 9.32 6.12
CA GLN A 201 10.66 8.74 7.40
C GLN A 201 10.94 7.23 7.42
N VAL A 202 11.56 6.78 8.52
CA VAL A 202 11.75 5.38 8.90
C VAL A 202 11.30 5.26 10.34
N SER A 203 10.37 4.36 10.65
CA SER A 203 9.82 4.22 12.00
C SER A 203 9.25 2.83 12.25
N PHE A 204 9.27 2.41 13.52
CA PHE A 204 8.55 1.23 13.96
C PHE A 204 7.12 1.59 14.40
N ALA A 205 6.18 0.71 14.14
CA ALA A 205 4.76 0.87 14.53
C ALA A 205 4.59 0.97 16.06
N GLY A 206 5.47 0.31 16.82
CA GLY A 206 5.51 0.34 18.28
C GLY A 206 6.92 0.52 18.81
N LYS A 207 7.03 0.96 20.06
CA LYS A 207 8.35 1.13 20.72
C LYS A 207 8.80 -0.08 21.54
N THR A 208 7.90 -1.03 21.76
CA THR A 208 8.20 -2.29 22.46
C THR A 208 7.42 -3.43 21.81
N LEU A 209 8.10 -4.55 21.56
CA LEU A 209 7.51 -5.77 21.02
C LEU A 209 7.82 -6.93 21.97
N SER A 210 6.82 -7.79 22.22
CA SER A 210 7.00 -9.06 22.94
C SER A 210 7.01 -10.19 21.93
N LEU A 211 8.08 -10.99 21.90
CA LEU A 211 8.33 -12.03 20.91
C LEU A 211 8.63 -13.36 21.59
N ASP A 212 8.33 -14.45 20.90
CA ASP A 212 8.73 -15.79 21.32
C ASP A 212 10.13 -16.13 20.82
N TYR A 213 10.76 -17.12 21.45
CA TYR A 213 11.98 -17.75 20.98
C TYR A 213 11.72 -18.60 19.73
N ASP A 214 12.76 -18.76 18.90
CA ASP A 214 12.76 -19.62 17.70
C ASP A 214 11.62 -19.28 16.72
N LYS A 215 11.40 -17.98 16.52
CA LYS A 215 10.37 -17.44 15.62
C LYS A 215 10.96 -16.39 14.68
N THR A 216 10.35 -16.30 13.52
CA THR A 216 10.50 -15.17 12.63
C THR A 216 9.41 -14.16 12.92
N SER A 217 9.78 -12.92 13.14
CA SER A 217 8.87 -11.86 13.56
C SER A 217 9.11 -10.59 12.73
N ASP A 218 8.04 -10.02 12.23
CA ASP A 218 8.05 -8.66 11.69
C ASP A 218 8.21 -7.67 12.84
N LEU A 219 9.08 -6.69 12.66
CA LEU A 219 9.32 -5.63 13.64
C LEU A 219 8.37 -4.44 13.48
N GLY A 220 7.48 -4.46 12.49
CA GLY A 220 6.54 -3.38 12.19
C GLY A 220 7.23 -2.15 11.62
N LEU A 221 8.22 -2.35 10.74
CA LEU A 221 8.93 -1.25 10.08
C LEU A 221 8.02 -0.55 9.07
N THR A 222 7.87 0.76 9.21
CA THR A 222 7.19 1.65 8.28
C THR A 222 8.19 2.60 7.65
N VAL A 223 8.19 2.66 6.33
CA VAL A 223 9.08 3.54 5.56
C VAL A 223 8.23 4.40 4.64
N LYS A 224 8.42 5.72 4.71
CA LYS A 224 7.62 6.68 3.93
C LYS A 224 8.48 7.69 3.19
N SER A 225 7.92 8.21 2.11
CA SER A 225 8.38 9.40 1.41
C SER A 225 7.18 10.28 1.08
N SER A 226 7.22 11.55 1.54
CA SER A 226 6.14 12.53 1.38
C SER A 226 4.78 11.99 1.86
N LEU A 227 4.77 11.36 3.04
CA LEU A 227 3.62 10.72 3.72
C LEU A 227 3.06 9.46 3.03
N ARG A 228 3.60 9.06 1.87
CA ARG A 228 3.22 7.84 1.16
C ARG A 228 4.15 6.70 1.56
N ASP A 229 3.62 5.51 1.65
CA ASP A 229 4.42 4.30 1.84
C ASP A 229 5.33 4.09 0.62
N ILE A 230 6.55 3.65 0.88
CA ILE A 230 7.56 3.38 -0.15
C ILE A 230 8.01 1.93 -0.06
N HIS A 231 8.06 1.26 -1.20
CA HIS A 231 8.61 -0.08 -1.29
C HIS A 231 10.13 -0.03 -1.19
N TYR A 232 10.69 -0.90 -0.38
CA TYR A 232 12.11 -0.98 -0.11
C TYR A 232 12.62 -2.43 -0.25
N HIS A 233 13.92 -2.61 -0.30
CA HIS A 233 14.55 -3.93 -0.36
C HIS A 233 15.52 -4.14 0.82
N ASP A 234 15.90 -5.38 1.07
CA ASP A 234 16.68 -5.77 2.26
C ASP A 234 18.01 -5.05 2.40
N GLY A 235 18.66 -4.71 1.29
CA GLY A 235 19.92 -4.00 1.29
C GLY A 235 19.84 -2.50 1.56
N ASP A 236 18.66 -1.94 1.81
CA ASP A 236 18.48 -0.50 2.05
C ASP A 236 18.85 -0.09 3.47
N PHE A 237 18.83 -1.04 4.40
CA PHE A 237 18.97 -0.74 5.82
C PHE A 237 20.21 -1.39 6.45
N THR A 238 20.78 -0.67 7.40
CA THR A 238 21.72 -1.22 8.36
C THR A 238 21.00 -1.49 9.67
N TRP A 239 21.16 -2.69 10.20
CA TRP A 239 20.54 -3.13 11.43
C TRP A 239 21.57 -3.31 12.54
N THR A 240 21.22 -2.87 13.75
CA THR A 240 22.03 -3.08 14.95
C THR A 240 21.18 -3.70 16.06
N ILE A 241 21.67 -4.78 16.65
CA ILE A 241 21.05 -5.43 17.82
C ILE A 241 21.95 -5.13 19.04
N ARG A 242 21.42 -4.39 20.01
CA ARG A 242 22.09 -4.07 21.26
C ARG A 242 21.38 -4.80 22.42
N PRO A 243 21.97 -5.89 22.96
CA PRO A 243 21.40 -6.57 24.11
C PRO A 243 21.31 -5.67 25.34
N LEU A 244 20.21 -5.78 26.09
CA LEU A 244 19.97 -5.08 27.36
C LEU A 244 20.03 -6.03 28.56
N THR A 245 19.93 -7.34 28.33
CA THR A 245 20.06 -8.37 29.37
C THR A 245 21.54 -8.65 29.61
N GLU A 246 21.97 -8.57 30.86
CA GLU A 246 23.36 -8.80 31.24
C GLU A 246 23.84 -10.21 30.83
N GLY A 247 25.08 -10.28 30.34
CA GLY A 247 25.72 -11.53 29.90
C GLY A 247 25.19 -12.07 28.57
N THR A 248 24.38 -11.30 27.82
CA THR A 248 23.88 -11.71 26.50
C THR A 248 24.60 -10.96 25.37
N THR A 249 24.72 -11.62 24.23
CA THR A 249 25.27 -11.09 22.97
C THR A 249 24.16 -10.85 21.95
N ALA A 250 24.44 -10.18 20.86
CA ALA A 250 23.47 -10.01 19.75
C ALA A 250 22.97 -11.37 19.21
N ALA A 251 23.87 -12.37 19.12
CA ALA A 251 23.50 -13.72 18.66
C ALA A 251 22.53 -14.44 19.62
N ASP A 252 22.55 -14.09 20.89
CA ASP A 252 21.58 -14.60 21.88
C ASP A 252 20.19 -13.98 21.73
N ILE A 253 20.06 -12.86 21.04
CA ILE A 253 18.81 -12.22 20.70
C ILE A 253 18.27 -12.80 19.40
N GLY A 254 19.11 -12.84 18.36
CA GLY A 254 18.73 -13.35 17.04
C GLY A 254 19.53 -12.71 15.92
N THR A 255 19.03 -12.90 14.71
CA THR A 255 19.57 -12.32 13.47
C THR A 255 18.48 -11.64 12.67
N ILE A 256 18.83 -10.58 11.93
CA ILE A 256 17.89 -9.93 11.03
C ILE A 256 18.20 -10.39 9.60
N VAL A 257 17.20 -10.97 8.96
CA VAL A 257 17.23 -11.42 7.57
C VAL A 257 15.95 -10.95 6.92
N ASP A 258 16.02 -10.42 5.71
CA ASP A 258 14.86 -9.94 4.95
C ASP A 258 13.99 -8.95 5.76
N ASN A 259 14.66 -8.05 6.52
CA ASN A 259 14.06 -7.07 7.43
C ASN A 259 13.19 -7.67 8.55
N GLN A 260 13.30 -8.95 8.82
CA GLN A 260 12.61 -9.68 9.89
C GLN A 260 13.60 -10.16 10.95
N LEU A 261 13.18 -10.16 12.21
CA LEU A 261 13.97 -10.72 13.29
C LEU A 261 13.71 -12.23 13.42
N HIS A 262 14.73 -13.02 13.19
CA HIS A 262 14.77 -14.45 13.54
C HIS A 262 15.31 -14.56 14.95
N THR A 263 14.43 -14.74 15.94
CA THR A 263 14.81 -14.84 17.34
C THR A 263 15.64 -16.09 17.62
N ALA A 264 16.60 -15.97 18.53
CA ALA A 264 17.47 -17.09 18.91
C ALA A 264 16.68 -18.25 19.55
N ALA A 265 17.32 -19.41 19.62
CA ALA A 265 16.76 -20.57 20.27
C ALA A 265 16.40 -20.30 21.75
N LYS A 266 15.42 -21.05 22.27
CA LYS A 266 14.86 -20.89 23.62
C LYS A 266 15.93 -20.85 24.70
N ALA A 267 15.83 -19.85 25.57
CA ALA A 267 16.65 -19.71 26.77
C ALA A 267 15.80 -19.86 28.05
N SER A 268 16.46 -19.99 29.17
CA SER A 268 15.80 -20.14 30.48
C SER A 268 15.25 -18.84 31.05
N GLN A 269 15.59 -17.71 30.46
CA GLN A 269 15.19 -16.38 30.95
C GLN A 269 14.75 -15.49 29.79
N THR A 270 13.87 -14.52 30.08
CA THR A 270 13.50 -13.47 29.15
C THR A 270 14.71 -12.63 28.79
N ARG A 271 14.90 -12.33 27.52
CA ARG A 271 15.97 -11.46 27.00
C ARG A 271 15.38 -10.19 26.44
N LYS A 272 16.09 -9.08 26.62
CA LYS A 272 15.76 -7.78 26.08
C LYS A 272 16.87 -7.26 25.20
N ALA A 273 16.49 -6.57 24.14
CA ALA A 273 17.41 -5.85 23.29
C ALA A 273 16.75 -4.61 22.69
N GLU A 274 17.57 -3.64 22.33
CA GLU A 274 17.21 -2.59 21.38
C GLU A 274 17.66 -3.00 19.99
N ILE A 275 16.74 -2.87 19.04
CA ILE A 275 17.00 -3.06 17.61
C ILE A 275 16.87 -1.71 16.93
N THR A 276 17.95 -1.26 16.31
CA THR A 276 18.00 0.00 15.57
C THR A 276 18.07 -0.30 14.09
N VAL A 277 17.20 0.35 13.31
CA VAL A 277 17.25 0.41 11.85
C VAL A 277 17.84 1.75 11.42
N THR A 278 18.67 1.74 10.39
CA THR A 278 19.26 2.95 9.79
C THR A 278 19.14 2.88 8.28
N TYR A 279 18.56 3.90 7.68
CA TYR A 279 18.61 4.19 6.24
C TYR A 279 19.59 5.34 6.01
N THR A 280 20.56 5.17 5.12
CA THR A 280 21.52 6.22 4.77
C THR A 280 21.20 6.77 3.38
N LYS A 281 20.79 8.03 3.30
CA LYS A 281 20.53 8.74 2.04
C LYS A 281 21.81 8.94 1.22
N ALA A 282 21.66 9.18 -0.07
CA ALA A 282 22.79 9.46 -0.96
C ALA A 282 23.64 10.67 -0.53
N ASN A 283 23.07 11.64 0.17
CA ASN A 283 23.78 12.80 0.72
C ASN A 283 24.48 12.52 2.07
N GLY A 284 24.40 11.28 2.58
CA GLY A 284 24.99 10.88 3.86
C GLY A 284 24.11 11.17 5.08
N GLN A 285 22.92 11.72 4.91
CA GLN A 285 21.95 11.87 6.01
C GLN A 285 21.40 10.51 6.41
N GLU A 286 21.35 10.25 7.72
CA GLU A 286 20.79 9.03 8.26
C GLU A 286 19.38 9.26 8.82
N LEU A 287 18.50 8.32 8.57
CA LEU A 287 17.20 8.19 9.21
C LEU A 287 17.24 6.93 10.07
N THR A 288 16.97 7.09 11.36
CA THR A 288 17.04 5.99 12.31
C THR A 288 15.81 5.90 13.18
N ASP A 289 15.43 4.68 13.53
CA ASP A 289 14.48 4.43 14.63
C ASP A 289 14.90 3.19 15.43
N THR A 290 14.39 3.08 16.65
CA THR A 290 14.75 2.01 17.59
C THR A 290 13.49 1.43 18.22
N VAL A 291 13.43 0.09 18.26
CA VAL A 291 12.41 -0.68 18.96
C VAL A 291 13.05 -1.55 20.05
N THR A 292 12.42 -1.63 21.21
CA THR A 292 12.82 -2.58 22.26
C THR A 292 12.08 -3.89 22.07
N VAL A 293 12.81 -5.00 22.00
CA VAL A 293 12.23 -6.34 21.96
C VAL A 293 12.41 -7.06 23.30
N GLU A 294 11.36 -7.74 23.75
CA GLU A 294 11.38 -8.66 24.90
C GLU A 294 11.10 -10.07 24.37
N ILE A 295 12.07 -10.98 24.46
CA ILE A 295 11.98 -12.33 23.90
C ILE A 295 11.75 -13.33 25.02
N GLY A 296 10.75 -14.20 24.85
CA GLY A 296 10.39 -15.24 25.83
C GLY A 296 9.42 -14.77 26.91
N LYS A 297 8.88 -13.53 26.80
CA LYS A 297 7.78 -13.08 27.64
C LYS A 297 6.48 -13.62 27.04
N MET A 298 6.06 -14.78 27.51
CA MET A 298 4.72 -15.28 27.20
C MET A 298 3.69 -14.25 27.69
N PRO A 299 2.67 -13.90 26.91
CA PRO A 299 1.54 -13.17 27.43
C PRO A 299 0.98 -13.96 28.62
N THR A 300 0.70 -13.27 29.73
CA THR A 300 0.03 -13.92 30.86
C THR A 300 -1.39 -14.25 30.39
N VAL A 301 -1.62 -15.48 30.00
CA VAL A 301 -2.97 -15.98 29.74
C VAL A 301 -3.65 -16.07 31.10
N LEU A 302 -4.57 -15.14 31.35
CA LEU A 302 -5.33 -15.12 32.61
C LEU A 302 -6.37 -16.24 32.65
N LEU A 303 -6.88 -16.64 31.49
CA LEU A 303 -7.85 -17.73 31.33
C LEU A 303 -7.70 -18.31 29.91
N ASP A 304 -7.39 -19.60 29.84
CA ASP A 304 -7.49 -20.37 28.61
C ASP A 304 -8.82 -21.14 28.63
N PHE A 305 -9.76 -20.73 27.80
CA PHE A 305 -11.07 -21.37 27.74
C PHE A 305 -11.06 -22.71 26.99
N GLU A 306 -9.95 -23.02 26.32
CA GLU A 306 -9.78 -24.29 25.61
C GLU A 306 -9.11 -25.38 26.49
N ASP A 307 -8.42 -24.97 27.54
CA ASP A 307 -7.82 -25.90 28.52
C ASP A 307 -8.71 -25.99 29.78
N GLU A 308 -9.32 -27.16 29.99
CA GLU A 308 -10.15 -27.41 31.17
C GLU A 308 -9.41 -27.32 32.50
N SER A 309 -8.08 -27.46 32.50
CA SER A 309 -7.24 -27.30 33.69
C SER A 309 -7.18 -25.85 34.18
N SER A 310 -7.36 -24.88 33.30
CA SER A 310 -7.37 -23.44 33.59
C SER A 310 -8.65 -23.00 34.33
N LYS A 311 -9.71 -23.82 34.29
CA LYS A 311 -11.02 -23.53 34.90
C LYS A 311 -11.11 -23.93 36.35
N SER A 312 -10.13 -24.65 36.91
CA SER A 312 -10.17 -25.21 38.25
C SER A 312 -9.98 -24.21 39.41
N GLY A 313 -10.06 -22.92 39.16
CA GLY A 313 -9.95 -21.87 40.17
C GLY A 313 -11.07 -20.82 40.12
N VAL A 314 -12.03 -20.94 39.22
CA VAL A 314 -13.15 -20.03 39.13
C VAL A 314 -14.38 -20.66 39.73
N ASN A 315 -14.70 -20.30 41.00
CA ASN A 315 -16.03 -20.55 41.57
C ASN A 315 -17.02 -19.60 40.86
N VAL A 316 -17.94 -20.17 40.11
CA VAL A 316 -19.12 -19.48 39.59
C VAL A 316 -20.16 -19.33 40.69
#